data_aed2979ec804cb76fd89fe949f124dd3
#
_entry.id   aed2979ec804cb76fd89fe949f124dd3
#
_cell.length_a   1.000
_cell.length_b   1.000
_cell.length_c   1.000
_cell.angle_alpha   90.00
_cell.angle_beta   90.00
_cell.angle_gamma   90.00
#
_symmetry.space_group_name_H-M   'P 1'
#
loop_
_entity.id
_entity.type
_entity.pdbx_description
1 polymer ?
#
loop_
_entity_poly.entity_id
_entity_poly.type
_entity_poly.pdbx_seq_one_letter_code
_entity_poly.pdbx_strand_id
1 'polypeptide(L)' 'MPPGQAKKWQLGRPLQRDVIYYEVPRPLVLQIGPPPSGYRYVRVASDILMIAIGTGMVVDALQDLGR' A
#
# COMPACT_ATOMS: atom_id res chain seq x y z
N MET A 1 -10.87 17.70 -10.98
CA MET A 1 -9.72 16.89 -10.58
C MET A 1 -9.00 16.36 -11.80
N PRO A 2 -7.73 16.53 -11.85
CA PRO A 2 -6.98 16.02 -12.99
C PRO A 2 -7.08 14.51 -13.09
N PRO A 3 -7.42 13.97 -14.23
CA PRO A 3 -7.59 12.54 -14.38
C PRO A 3 -6.31 11.74 -14.10
N GLY A 4 -5.18 12.33 -14.43
CA GLY A 4 -3.93 11.63 -14.24
C GLY A 4 -3.51 11.47 -12.80
N GLN A 5 -4.25 12.08 -11.88
CA GLN A 5 -3.95 12.00 -10.46
C GLN A 5 -4.72 10.93 -9.74
N ALA A 6 -5.52 10.16 -10.44
CA ALA A 6 -6.28 9.11 -9.80
C ALA A 6 -5.33 8.10 -9.16
N LYS A 7 -5.56 7.81 -7.90
CA LYS A 7 -4.78 6.81 -7.21
C LYS A 7 -5.16 5.42 -7.69
N LYS A 8 -4.18 4.53 -7.68
CA LYS A 8 -4.40 3.15 -8.10
C LYS A 8 -4.94 2.28 -6.98
N TRP A 9 -5.16 2.85 -5.81
CA TRP A 9 -5.64 2.09 -4.66
C TRP A 9 -6.65 2.92 -3.88
N GLN A 10 -7.49 2.22 -3.12
CA GLN A 10 -8.46 2.85 -2.23
C GLN A 10 -8.55 2.04 -0.96
N LEU A 11 -8.71 2.73 0.17
CA LEU A 11 -8.93 2.06 1.44
C LEU A 11 -10.22 1.24 1.36
N GLY A 12 -10.16 0.04 1.93
CA GLY A 12 -11.30 -0.85 1.96
C GLY A 12 -11.53 -1.60 0.67
N ARG A 13 -10.63 -1.46 -0.30
CA ARG A 13 -10.76 -2.15 -1.57
C ARG A 13 -9.49 -2.90 -1.91
N PRO A 14 -9.58 -4.04 -2.58
CA PRO A 14 -8.38 -4.77 -3.00
C PRO A 14 -7.61 -3.96 -4.05
N LEU A 15 -6.31 -4.17 -4.09
CA LEU A 15 -5.50 -3.63 -5.18
C LEU A 15 -5.95 -4.23 -6.50
N GLN A 16 -6.00 -3.40 -7.54
CA GLN A 16 -6.32 -3.87 -8.86
C GLN A 16 -5.18 -4.74 -9.40
N ARG A 17 -5.51 -5.65 -10.29
CA ARG A 17 -4.54 -6.60 -10.81
C ARG A 17 -3.41 -5.94 -11.58
N ASP A 18 -3.70 -4.84 -12.21
CA ASP A 18 -2.70 -4.16 -13.04
C ASP A 18 -1.85 -3.18 -12.25
N VAL A 19 -2.08 -3.07 -10.95
CA VAL A 19 -1.27 -2.19 -10.12
C VAL A 19 0.07 -2.87 -9.86
N ILE A 20 1.14 -2.17 -10.19
CA ILE A 20 2.49 -2.63 -9.89
C ILE A 20 2.85 -2.16 -8.49
N TYR A 21 3.25 -3.10 -7.65
CA TYR A 21 3.68 -2.75 -6.29
C TYR A 21 4.98 -3.48 -5.98
N TYR A 22 5.68 -2.96 -5.00
CA TYR A 22 6.98 -3.47 -4.61
C TYR A 22 7.01 -3.73 -3.12
N GLU A 23 7.94 -4.56 -2.69
CA GLU A 23 8.17 -4.76 -1.28
C GLU A 23 8.71 -3.47 -0.66
N VAL A 24 8.30 -3.22 0.58
CA VAL A 24 8.80 -2.08 1.32
C VAL A 24 10.21 -2.39 1.82
N PRO A 25 11.18 -1.48 1.64
CA PRO A 25 12.53 -1.71 2.13
C PRO A 25 12.57 -2.00 3.62
N ARG A 26 13.46 -2.89 4.03
CA ARG A 26 13.55 -3.29 5.42
C ARG A 26 13.77 -2.11 6.38
N PRO A 27 14.65 -1.14 6.09
CA PRO A 27 14.80 -0.01 7.00
C PRO A 27 13.50 0.73 7.27
N LEU A 28 12.65 0.84 6.27
CA LEU A 28 11.37 1.51 6.42
C LEU A 28 10.42 0.67 7.26
N VAL A 29 10.44 -0.65 7.08
CA VAL A 29 9.64 -1.55 7.90
C VAL A 29 10.06 -1.44 9.37
N LEU A 30 11.34 -1.30 9.63
CA LEU A 30 11.83 -1.15 11.00
C LEU A 30 11.34 0.15 11.64
N GLN A 31 11.20 1.20 10.85
CA GLN A 31 10.68 2.46 11.37
C GLN A 31 9.18 2.39 11.65
N ILE A 32 8.44 1.73 10.76
CA ILE A 32 6.99 1.64 10.89
C ILE A 32 6.62 0.61 11.95
N GLY A 33 7.40 -0.44 12.05
CA GLY A 33 7.08 -1.61 12.84
C GLY A 33 6.56 -2.73 11.97
N PRO A 34 6.69 -3.99 12.41
CA PRO A 34 6.24 -5.12 11.61
C PRO A 34 4.73 -5.11 11.43
N PRO A 35 4.24 -5.62 10.30
CA PRO A 35 2.79 -5.67 10.09
C PRO A 35 2.15 -6.71 11.00
N PRO A 36 0.88 -6.53 11.36
CA PRO A 36 0.15 -7.54 12.11
C PRO A 36 0.07 -8.85 11.34
N SER A 37 -0.19 -9.92 12.07
CA SER A 37 -0.39 -11.22 11.45
C SER A 37 -1.55 -11.13 10.43
N GLY A 38 -1.32 -11.68 9.24
CA GLY A 38 -2.32 -11.65 8.18
C GLY A 38 -2.26 -10.43 7.29
N TYR A 39 -1.28 -9.54 7.51
CA TYR A 39 -1.12 -8.33 6.71
C TYR A 39 0.31 -8.18 6.24
N ARG A 40 0.49 -7.36 5.23
CA ARG A 40 1.83 -7.07 4.72
C ARG A 40 1.88 -5.64 4.21
N TYR A 41 3.08 -5.09 4.15
CA TYR A 41 3.30 -3.77 3.57
C TYR A 41 3.68 -3.90 2.10
N VAL A 42 3.16 -2.99 1.29
CA VAL A 42 3.57 -2.87 -0.12
C VAL A 42 3.74 -1.41 -0.44
N ARG A 43 4.54 -1.15 -1.46
CA ARG A 43 4.72 0.20 -1.98
C ARG A 43 4.06 0.30 -3.34
N VAL A 44 3.15 1.24 -3.47
CA VAL A 44 2.51 1.56 -4.74
C VAL A 44 2.89 3.00 -5.06
N ALA A 45 3.69 3.18 -6.10
CA ALA A 45 4.27 4.49 -6.42
C ALA A 45 5.04 5.01 -5.20
N SER A 46 4.63 6.14 -4.63
CA SER A 46 5.27 6.72 -3.45
C SER A 46 4.57 6.37 -2.15
N ASP A 47 3.50 5.60 -2.22
CA ASP A 47 2.66 5.33 -1.07
C ASP A 47 3.04 4.00 -0.43
N ILE A 48 2.99 3.96 0.90
CA ILE A 48 3.20 2.73 1.65
C ILE A 48 1.85 2.29 2.19
N LEU A 49 1.44 1.09 1.81
CA LEU A 49 0.11 0.57 2.14
C LEU A 49 0.24 -0.71 2.95
N MET A 50 -0.74 -0.93 3.82
CA MET A 50 -0.88 -2.22 4.49
C MET A 50 -2.07 -2.93 3.85
N ILE A 51 -1.82 -4.14 3.37
CA ILE A 51 -2.87 -4.94 2.72
C ILE A 51 -3.03 -6.27 3.43
N ALA A 52 -4.24 -6.81 3.33
CA ALA A 52 -4.53 -8.12 3.86
C ALA A 52 -3.96 -9.19 2.94
N ILE A 53 -3.25 -10.15 3.50
CA ILE A 53 -2.75 -11.29 2.75
C ILE A 53 -3.93 -12.15 2.35
N GLY A 54 -3.95 -12.54 1.10
CA GLY A 54 -5.05 -13.36 0.58
C GLY A 54 -6.02 -12.55 -0.25
N THR A 55 -6.61 -11.52 0.31
CA THR A 55 -7.57 -10.69 -0.45
C THR A 55 -6.91 -9.52 -1.14
N GLY A 56 -5.77 -9.06 -0.61
CA GLY A 56 -5.12 -7.88 -1.16
C GLY A 56 -5.82 -6.57 -0.80
N MET A 57 -6.77 -6.62 0.12
CA MET A 57 -7.52 -5.42 0.48
C MET A 57 -6.61 -4.41 1.19
N VAL A 58 -6.69 -3.17 0.75
CA VAL A 58 -5.94 -2.07 1.38
C VAL A 58 -6.65 -1.67 2.66
N VAL A 59 -6.02 -1.91 3.80
CA VAL A 59 -6.63 -1.61 5.08
C VAL A 59 -6.10 -0.32 5.69
N ASP A 60 -4.94 0.14 5.27
CA ASP A 60 -4.36 1.35 5.80
C ASP A 60 -3.35 1.92 4.82
N ALA A 61 -3.17 3.22 4.85
CA ALA A 61 -2.13 3.90 4.09
C ALA A 61 -1.20 4.54 5.12
N LEU A 62 -0.01 3.96 5.25
CA LEU A 62 0.93 4.34 6.30
C LEU A 62 1.74 5.56 5.94
N GLN A 63 1.96 5.77 4.66
CA GLN A 63 2.73 6.89 4.17
C GLN A 63 2.21 7.25 2.80
N ASP A 64 1.83 8.50 2.63
CA ASP A 64 1.29 8.99 1.37
C ASP A 64 2.18 10.14 0.90
N LEU A 65 3.20 9.79 0.14
CA LEU A 65 4.15 10.76 -0.37
C LEU A 65 3.72 11.35 -1.71
N GLY A 66 2.62 10.86 -2.25
CA GLY A 66 2.15 11.27 -3.56
C GLY A 66 1.21 12.45 -3.57
N ARG A 67 1.00 13.04 -2.44
CA ARG A 67 0.10 14.19 -2.37
C ARG A 67 0.80 15.52 -2.61
#